data_17ff64850b7a3d3538126340b3f05576
#
_entry.id   17ff64850b7a3d3538126340b3f05576
#
_cell.length_a   1.000
_cell.length_b   1.000
_cell.length_c   1.000
_cell.angle_alpha   90.00
_cell.angle_beta   90.00
_cell.angle_gamma   90.00
#
_symmetry.space_group_name_H-M   'P 1'
#
loop_
_entity.id
_entity.type
_entity.pdbx_description
1 polymer ?
#
loop_
_entity_poly.entity_id
_entity_poly.type
_entity_poly.pdbx_seq_one_letter_code
_entity_poly.pdbx_strand_id
1 'polypeptide(L)'
;DYVFGLTQQGGWTMDDGEDIHFMLTGGEPLLGWQRFYVELFEHPRMQDLKNVTFETNTTQPLHKDFEDYLRRQTKFKVTWSCSPKLSVSGEPWETAIKPDIARSYFDIPNSDGYFKFVVADSTDVDEVGKAVKEYSDVGINVPVYCMPLGGRSEMYNLNTQGVARLAMERGWRYTPRLQVDIVGNK
;
A
#
# COMPACT_ATOMS: atom_id res chain seq x y z
N ASP A 1 16.29 16.31 7.18
CA ASP A 1 16.69 16.20 8.60
C ASP A 1 15.61 15.61 9.50
N TYR A 2 14.33 15.99 9.34
CA TYR A 2 13.24 15.47 10.20
C TYR A 2 13.11 13.93 10.13
N VAL A 3 13.08 13.34 8.94
CA VAL A 3 12.95 11.90 8.75
C VAL A 3 14.08 11.13 9.45
N PHE A 4 15.31 11.64 9.35
CA PHE A 4 16.47 11.01 10.00
C PHE A 4 16.49 11.17 11.51
N GLY A 5 15.79 12.16 12.05
CA GLY A 5 15.60 12.30 13.49
C GLY A 5 14.62 11.28 14.09
N LEU A 6 13.85 10.59 13.24
CA LEU A 6 12.92 9.52 13.66
C LEU A 6 13.59 8.14 13.68
N THR A 7 14.74 7.98 13.01
CA THR A 7 15.47 6.71 12.99
C THR A 7 16.53 6.69 14.09
N GLN A 8 16.81 5.51 14.63
CA GLN A 8 17.91 5.36 15.60
C GLN A 8 19.24 5.72 14.95
N GLN A 9 19.99 6.62 15.58
CA GLN A 9 21.32 7.07 15.12
C GLN A 9 21.34 7.61 13.65
N GLY A 10 20.18 7.92 13.07
CA GLY A 10 20.07 8.41 11.69
C GLY A 10 20.32 7.36 10.61
N GLY A 11 20.30 6.07 10.96
CA GLY A 11 20.48 4.94 10.04
C GLY A 11 19.17 4.31 9.55
N TRP A 12 19.29 3.32 8.65
CA TRP A 12 18.17 2.55 8.08
C TRP A 12 18.11 1.11 8.60
N THR A 13 18.87 0.80 9.65
CA THR A 13 18.88 -0.50 10.32
C THR A 13 18.68 -0.27 11.81
N MET A 14 17.87 -1.08 12.47
CA MET A 14 17.63 -1.05 13.90
C MET A 14 18.79 -1.73 14.65
N ASP A 15 18.87 -1.55 15.99
CA ASP A 15 19.93 -2.12 16.81
C ASP A 15 19.95 -3.67 16.81
N ASP A 16 18.79 -4.31 16.54
CA ASP A 16 18.67 -5.76 16.39
C ASP A 16 19.03 -6.28 14.99
N GLY A 17 19.44 -5.38 14.08
CA GLY A 17 19.82 -5.70 12.70
C GLY A 17 18.68 -5.71 11.69
N GLU A 18 17.43 -5.46 12.12
CA GLU A 18 16.29 -5.37 11.21
C GLU A 18 16.32 -4.06 10.38
N ASP A 19 15.96 -4.18 9.11
CA ASP A 19 15.93 -3.04 8.20
C ASP A 19 14.68 -2.18 8.40
N ILE A 20 14.86 -0.88 8.47
CA ILE A 20 13.77 0.09 8.55
C ILE A 20 13.11 0.24 7.18
N HIS A 21 11.78 0.15 7.15
CA HIS A 21 11.00 0.45 5.95
C HIS A 21 10.69 1.93 5.87
N PHE A 22 11.06 2.56 4.75
CA PHE A 22 10.66 3.92 4.46
C PHE A 22 9.31 3.90 3.72
N MET A 23 8.25 4.32 4.40
CA MET A 23 6.91 4.32 3.84
C MET A 23 6.50 5.70 3.35
N LEU A 24 6.09 5.77 2.10
CA LEU A 24 5.50 6.94 1.46
C LEU A 24 3.98 6.75 1.44
N THR A 25 3.28 7.60 2.18
CA THR A 25 1.83 7.55 2.39
C THR A 25 1.27 8.97 2.51
N GLY A 26 -0.05 9.10 2.75
CA GLY A 26 -0.73 10.39 2.94
C GLY A 26 -1.18 11.03 1.63
N GLY A 27 -2.46 11.34 1.49
CA GLY A 27 -3.07 11.63 0.21
C GLY A 27 -2.83 10.50 -0.79
N GLU A 28 -2.33 10.82 -1.98
CA GLU A 28 -1.83 9.83 -2.94
C GLU A 28 -0.35 10.15 -3.25
N PRO A 29 0.61 9.30 -2.81
CA PRO A 29 2.03 9.61 -2.95
C PRO A 29 2.50 9.68 -4.41
N LEU A 30 1.80 9.02 -5.32
CA LEU A 30 2.16 9.04 -6.74
C LEU A 30 1.52 10.20 -7.51
N LEU A 31 0.70 11.02 -6.87
CA LEU A 31 0.09 12.19 -7.50
C LEU A 31 1.06 13.38 -7.52
N GLY A 32 1.74 13.57 -8.65
CA GLY A 32 2.54 14.77 -8.92
C GLY A 32 3.94 14.84 -8.29
N TRP A 33 4.27 13.97 -7.33
CA TRP A 33 5.54 14.01 -6.61
C TRP A 33 6.64 13.12 -7.18
N GLN A 34 6.33 12.26 -8.11
CA GLN A 34 7.20 11.16 -8.57
C GLN A 34 8.59 11.63 -9.03
N ARG A 35 8.70 12.80 -9.70
CA ARG A 35 9.98 13.34 -10.16
C ARG A 35 10.95 13.70 -9.01
N PHE A 36 10.41 14.05 -7.84
CA PHE A 36 11.22 14.38 -6.67
C PHE A 36 11.70 13.13 -5.92
N TYR A 37 11.08 11.98 -6.14
CA TYR A 37 11.52 10.74 -5.50
C TYR A 37 12.89 10.28 -5.99
N VAL A 38 13.23 10.53 -7.25
CA VAL A 38 14.57 10.23 -7.78
C VAL A 38 15.62 11.02 -7.00
N GLU A 39 15.39 12.33 -6.83
CA GLU A 39 16.30 13.20 -6.07
C GLU A 39 16.38 12.77 -4.59
N LEU A 40 15.23 12.43 -3.99
CA LEU A 40 15.17 11.94 -2.61
C LEU A 40 16.00 10.67 -2.43
N PHE A 41 15.80 9.66 -3.28
CA PHE A 41 16.46 8.35 -3.15
C PHE A 41 17.96 8.40 -3.52
N GLU A 42 18.38 9.38 -4.32
CA GLU A 42 19.80 9.62 -4.61
C GLU A 42 20.51 10.48 -3.55
N HIS A 43 19.78 11.00 -2.58
CA HIS A 43 20.38 11.75 -1.48
C HIS A 43 21.35 10.86 -0.68
N PRO A 44 22.53 11.35 -0.26
CA PRO A 44 23.56 10.55 0.43
C PRO A 44 23.04 9.78 1.67
N ARG A 45 22.10 10.36 2.41
CA ARG A 45 21.50 9.70 3.57
C ARG A 45 20.54 8.54 3.25
N MET A 46 20.21 8.35 1.97
CA MET A 46 19.36 7.24 1.51
C MET A 46 20.16 6.07 0.94
N GLN A 47 21.50 6.10 1.00
CA GLN A 47 22.34 5.09 0.35
C GLN A 47 22.18 3.69 0.97
N ASP A 48 21.96 3.63 2.29
CA ASP A 48 21.81 2.36 3.01
C ASP A 48 20.34 1.93 3.17
N LEU A 49 19.40 2.65 2.56
CA LEU A 49 17.99 2.31 2.56
C LEU A 49 17.77 1.04 1.75
N LYS A 50 17.11 0.03 2.35
CA LYS A 50 16.87 -1.28 1.73
C LYS A 50 15.42 -1.56 1.39
N ASN A 51 14.48 -0.90 2.04
CA ASN A 51 13.05 -1.15 1.86
C ASN A 51 12.25 0.14 1.73
N VAL A 52 11.52 0.27 0.64
CA VAL A 52 10.61 1.40 0.36
C VAL A 52 9.21 0.86 0.13
N THR A 53 8.23 1.40 0.82
CA THR A 53 6.82 1.05 0.63
C THR A 53 6.06 2.28 0.12
N PHE A 54 5.32 2.10 -0.98
CA PHE A 54 4.34 3.07 -1.45
C PHE A 54 2.94 2.60 -1.07
N GLU A 55 2.25 3.38 -0.23
CA GLU A 55 0.84 3.15 0.07
C GLU A 55 -0.01 4.00 -0.88
N THR A 56 -0.54 3.38 -1.92
CA THR A 56 -1.21 4.06 -3.05
C THR A 56 -2.62 3.54 -3.26
N ASN A 57 -3.51 4.39 -3.77
CA ASN A 57 -4.84 3.99 -4.23
C ASN A 57 -4.83 3.27 -5.59
N THR A 58 -3.66 3.13 -6.21
CA THR A 58 -3.43 2.38 -7.45
C THR A 58 -4.07 3.02 -8.70
N THR A 59 -4.28 4.34 -8.68
CA THR A 59 -4.90 5.06 -9.82
C THR A 59 -3.93 5.91 -10.62
N GLN A 60 -2.70 6.10 -10.14
CA GLN A 60 -1.72 7.00 -10.75
C GLN A 60 -0.69 6.22 -11.58
N PRO A 61 -0.55 6.46 -12.89
CA PRO A 61 0.51 5.84 -13.66
C PRO A 61 1.89 6.30 -13.18
N LEU A 62 2.88 5.43 -13.29
CA LEU A 62 4.26 5.83 -13.07
C LEU A 62 4.71 6.80 -14.16
N HIS A 63 5.32 7.91 -13.78
CA HIS A 63 5.99 8.79 -14.72
C HIS A 63 7.22 8.10 -15.29
N LYS A 64 7.48 8.30 -16.56
CA LYS A 64 8.53 7.61 -17.31
C LYS A 64 9.90 7.65 -16.61
N ASP A 65 10.32 8.80 -16.16
CA ASP A 65 11.62 9.02 -15.51
C ASP A 65 11.71 8.26 -14.18
N PHE A 66 10.62 8.24 -13.42
CA PHE A 66 10.56 7.53 -12.15
C PHE A 66 10.49 6.01 -12.37
N GLU A 67 9.68 5.55 -13.33
CA GLU A 67 9.66 4.16 -13.75
C GLU A 67 11.04 3.68 -14.20
N ASP A 68 11.70 4.43 -15.08
CA ASP A 68 13.05 4.11 -15.56
C ASP A 68 14.08 4.09 -14.43
N TYR A 69 13.92 4.95 -13.43
CA TYR A 69 14.75 4.93 -12.23
C TYR A 69 14.50 3.65 -11.43
N LEU A 70 13.25 3.32 -11.11
CA LEU A 70 12.91 2.12 -10.34
C LEU A 70 13.37 0.83 -11.03
N ARG A 71 13.32 0.80 -12.37
CA ARG A 71 13.80 -0.37 -13.15
C ARG A 71 15.30 -0.58 -13.11
N ARG A 72 16.06 0.49 -12.91
CA ARG A 72 17.54 0.44 -12.94
C ARG A 72 18.17 0.37 -11.56
N GLN A 73 17.51 0.89 -10.54
CA GLN A 73 18.05 0.90 -9.20
C GLN A 73 18.08 -0.51 -8.58
N THR A 74 19.12 -0.78 -7.79
CA THR A 74 19.31 -2.06 -7.07
C THR A 74 19.54 -1.87 -5.56
N LYS A 75 19.39 -0.65 -5.08
CA LYS A 75 19.68 -0.25 -3.69
C LYS A 75 18.65 -0.78 -2.72
N PHE A 76 17.36 -0.69 -3.09
CA PHE A 76 16.25 -1.04 -2.23
C PHE A 76 15.20 -1.88 -2.97
N LYS A 77 14.46 -2.65 -2.19
CA LYS A 77 13.26 -3.33 -2.63
C LYS A 77 12.06 -2.39 -2.52
N VAL A 78 11.17 -2.43 -3.51
CA VAL A 78 9.91 -1.69 -3.50
C VAL A 78 8.78 -2.61 -3.07
N THR A 79 7.97 -2.17 -2.12
CA THR A 79 6.71 -2.83 -1.76
C THR A 79 5.53 -1.94 -2.15
N TRP A 80 4.64 -2.45 -2.98
CA TRP A 80 3.42 -1.77 -3.38
C TRP A 80 2.27 -2.16 -2.45
N SER A 81 1.93 -1.28 -1.51
CA SER A 81 0.74 -1.39 -0.67
C SER A 81 -0.44 -0.77 -1.41
N CYS A 82 -1.04 -1.56 -2.30
CA CYS A 82 -2.12 -1.13 -3.17
C CYS A 82 -3.46 -1.12 -2.41
N SER A 83 -4.10 0.04 -2.29
CA SER A 83 -5.37 0.21 -1.58
C SER A 83 -6.46 0.80 -2.48
N PRO A 84 -6.89 0.05 -3.53
CA PRO A 84 -7.94 0.50 -4.43
C PRO A 84 -9.23 0.75 -3.66
N LYS A 85 -10.00 1.72 -4.12
CA LYS A 85 -11.27 2.09 -3.49
C LYS A 85 -12.40 1.23 -4.03
N LEU A 86 -13.33 0.83 -3.14
CA LEU A 86 -14.58 0.17 -3.50
C LEU A 86 -15.73 1.20 -3.54
N SER A 87 -16.90 0.78 -3.98
CA SER A 87 -18.08 1.65 -4.10
C SER A 87 -18.49 2.31 -2.79
N VAL A 88 -18.21 1.68 -1.65
CA VAL A 88 -18.41 2.24 -0.31
C VAL A 88 -17.65 3.57 -0.10
N SER A 89 -16.63 3.85 -0.89
CA SER A 89 -15.91 5.14 -0.88
C SER A 89 -16.63 6.25 -1.66
N GLY A 90 -17.61 5.91 -2.47
CA GLY A 90 -18.30 6.81 -3.39
C GLY A 90 -17.57 7.05 -4.72
N GLU A 91 -16.43 6.40 -4.95
CA GLU A 91 -15.69 6.52 -6.22
C GLU A 91 -16.28 5.57 -7.29
N PRO A 92 -16.44 6.03 -8.56
CA PRO A 92 -16.83 5.15 -9.66
C PRO A 92 -15.83 4.02 -9.88
N TRP A 93 -16.33 2.81 -10.18
CA TRP A 93 -15.50 1.62 -10.37
C TRP A 93 -14.36 1.83 -11.36
N GLU A 94 -14.68 2.39 -12.53
CA GLU A 94 -13.73 2.63 -13.62
C GLU A 94 -12.66 3.68 -13.26
N THR A 95 -12.89 4.48 -12.23
CA THR A 95 -11.92 5.43 -11.70
C THR A 95 -11.02 4.78 -10.66
N ALA A 96 -11.59 3.95 -9.80
CA ALA A 96 -10.94 3.35 -8.65
C ALA A 96 -10.17 2.07 -8.97
N ILE A 97 -10.68 1.23 -9.91
CA ILE A 97 -10.05 -0.05 -10.27
C ILE A 97 -9.33 0.10 -11.61
N LYS A 98 -8.00 0.04 -11.57
CA LYS A 98 -7.10 0.29 -12.69
C LYS A 98 -6.08 -0.86 -12.86
N PRO A 99 -6.49 -2.01 -13.44
CA PRO A 99 -5.60 -3.17 -13.55
C PRO A 99 -4.31 -2.88 -14.32
N ASP A 100 -4.38 -2.13 -15.43
CA ASP A 100 -3.20 -1.81 -16.24
C ASP A 100 -2.19 -0.92 -15.48
N ILE A 101 -2.69 0.02 -14.67
CA ILE A 101 -1.82 0.86 -13.82
C ILE A 101 -1.16 -0.01 -12.76
N ALA A 102 -1.94 -0.84 -12.06
CA ALA A 102 -1.39 -1.77 -11.08
C ALA A 102 -0.34 -2.71 -11.72
N ARG A 103 -0.59 -3.20 -12.92
CA ARG A 103 0.35 -4.06 -13.65
C ARG A 103 1.71 -3.38 -13.81
N SER A 104 1.75 -2.10 -14.18
CA SER A 104 3.01 -1.35 -14.32
C SER A 104 3.83 -1.31 -13.03
N TYR A 105 3.19 -1.30 -11.86
CA TYR A 105 3.88 -1.34 -10.57
C TYR A 105 4.56 -2.68 -10.32
N PHE A 106 3.80 -3.77 -10.54
CA PHE A 106 4.31 -5.14 -10.32
C PHE A 106 5.29 -5.60 -11.41
N ASP A 107 5.38 -4.88 -12.52
CA ASP A 107 6.41 -5.09 -13.55
C ASP A 107 7.76 -4.43 -13.22
N ILE A 108 7.85 -3.67 -12.12
CA ILE A 108 9.12 -3.12 -11.65
C ILE A 108 9.98 -4.26 -11.07
N PRO A 109 11.22 -4.48 -11.56
CA PRO A 109 12.14 -5.44 -10.96
C PRO A 109 12.41 -5.15 -9.49
N ASN A 110 12.69 -6.19 -8.70
CA ASN A 110 12.93 -6.08 -7.26
C ASN A 110 11.78 -5.39 -6.52
N SER A 111 10.55 -5.70 -6.94
CA SER A 111 9.35 -5.25 -6.23
C SER A 111 8.42 -6.41 -5.89
N ASP A 112 7.64 -6.23 -4.85
CA ASP A 112 6.48 -7.03 -4.53
C ASP A 112 5.34 -6.13 -4.02
N GLY A 113 4.27 -6.72 -3.54
CA GLY A 113 3.20 -5.97 -2.93
C GLY A 113 1.97 -6.80 -2.60
N TYR A 114 0.93 -6.11 -2.26
CA TYR A 114 -0.34 -6.70 -1.87
C TYR A 114 -1.49 -5.72 -2.13
N PHE A 115 -2.69 -6.24 -2.21
CA PHE A 115 -3.91 -5.44 -2.19
C PHE A 115 -4.47 -5.36 -0.77
N LYS A 116 -4.93 -4.17 -0.39
CA LYS A 116 -5.58 -3.89 0.88
C LYS A 116 -6.90 -3.16 0.63
N PHE A 117 -8.02 -3.80 0.89
CA PHE A 117 -9.36 -3.26 0.69
C PHE A 117 -10.02 -2.93 2.01
N VAL A 118 -10.65 -1.77 2.08
CA VAL A 118 -11.48 -1.38 3.22
C VAL A 118 -12.89 -1.89 2.97
N VAL A 119 -13.42 -2.69 3.89
CA VAL A 119 -14.69 -3.39 3.76
C VAL A 119 -15.57 -3.23 5.01
N ALA A 120 -16.86 -3.06 4.82
CA ALA A 120 -17.84 -2.94 5.89
C ALA A 120 -18.70 -4.20 6.05
N ASP A 121 -19.04 -4.86 4.94
CA ASP A 121 -19.98 -5.98 4.92
C ASP A 121 -19.66 -6.98 3.79
N SER A 122 -20.59 -7.94 3.59
CA SER A 122 -20.46 -8.97 2.56
C SER A 122 -20.51 -8.42 1.13
N THR A 123 -21.21 -7.32 0.89
CA THR A 123 -21.31 -6.69 -0.42
C THR A 123 -19.95 -6.14 -0.85
N ASP A 124 -19.26 -5.46 0.07
CA ASP A 124 -17.90 -4.98 -0.18
C ASP A 124 -16.93 -6.14 -0.44
N VAL A 125 -17.10 -7.26 0.28
CA VAL A 125 -16.28 -8.46 0.07
C VAL A 125 -16.50 -9.08 -1.32
N ASP A 126 -17.73 -9.04 -1.84
CA ASP A 126 -18.02 -9.47 -3.21
C ASP A 126 -17.38 -8.51 -4.24
N GLU A 127 -17.39 -7.20 -3.98
CA GLU A 127 -16.65 -6.24 -4.80
C GLU A 127 -15.13 -6.46 -4.78
N VAL A 128 -14.56 -6.82 -3.61
CA VAL A 128 -13.15 -7.24 -3.53
C VAL A 128 -12.91 -8.42 -4.47
N GLY A 129 -13.79 -9.43 -4.47
CA GLY A 129 -13.69 -10.59 -5.37
C GLY A 129 -13.68 -10.19 -6.83
N LYS A 130 -14.54 -9.25 -7.23
CA LYS A 130 -14.57 -8.69 -8.59
C LYS A 130 -13.25 -7.98 -8.92
N ALA A 131 -12.76 -7.09 -8.05
CA ALA A 131 -11.52 -6.37 -8.26
C ALA A 131 -10.31 -7.31 -8.37
N VAL A 132 -10.20 -8.29 -7.45
CA VAL A 132 -9.13 -9.30 -7.46
C VAL A 132 -9.13 -10.08 -8.77
N LYS A 133 -10.32 -10.43 -9.29
CA LYS A 133 -10.42 -11.09 -10.59
C LYS A 133 -9.88 -10.21 -11.72
N GLU A 134 -10.27 -8.93 -11.79
CA GLU A 134 -9.77 -8.00 -12.82
C GLU A 134 -8.24 -7.83 -12.76
N TYR A 135 -7.65 -7.76 -11.55
CA TYR A 135 -6.19 -7.73 -11.38
C TYR A 135 -5.52 -9.06 -11.78
N SER A 136 -6.16 -10.19 -11.46
CA SER A 136 -5.66 -11.52 -11.87
C SER A 136 -5.70 -11.70 -13.39
N ASP A 137 -6.72 -11.17 -14.06
CA ASP A 137 -6.87 -11.25 -15.53
C ASP A 137 -5.70 -10.55 -16.26
N VAL A 138 -5.05 -9.57 -15.62
CA VAL A 138 -3.81 -8.94 -16.13
C VAL A 138 -2.53 -9.56 -15.51
N GLY A 139 -2.64 -10.69 -14.81
CA GLY A 139 -1.51 -11.46 -14.30
C GLY A 139 -0.99 -11.03 -12.92
N ILE A 140 -1.76 -10.25 -12.14
CA ILE A 140 -1.37 -9.86 -10.79
C ILE A 140 -2.02 -10.81 -9.79
N ASN A 141 -1.20 -11.68 -9.16
CA ASN A 141 -1.63 -12.64 -8.14
C ASN A 141 -0.83 -12.43 -6.86
N VAL A 142 -1.27 -11.51 -6.04
CA VAL A 142 -0.60 -11.08 -4.80
C VAL A 142 -1.53 -11.28 -3.60
N PRO A 143 -0.99 -11.25 -2.35
CA PRO A 143 -1.82 -11.32 -1.16
C PRO A 143 -2.91 -10.23 -1.13
N VAL A 144 -4.09 -10.62 -0.65
CA VAL A 144 -5.24 -9.71 -0.46
C VAL A 144 -5.52 -9.57 1.03
N TYR A 145 -5.65 -8.34 1.48
CA TYR A 145 -5.99 -8.00 2.86
C TYR A 145 -7.33 -7.28 2.91
N CYS A 146 -8.20 -7.70 3.81
CA CYS A 146 -9.42 -6.98 4.16
C CYS A 146 -9.21 -6.23 5.47
N MET A 147 -9.50 -4.94 5.45
CA MET A 147 -9.43 -4.04 6.60
C MET A 147 -10.83 -3.54 6.93
N PRO A 148 -11.29 -3.58 8.19
CA PRO A 148 -12.63 -3.10 8.52
C PRO A 148 -12.77 -1.60 8.24
N LEU A 149 -13.93 -1.22 7.68
CA LEU A 149 -14.34 0.17 7.54
C LEU A 149 -14.59 0.74 8.94
N GLY A 150 -14.09 1.93 9.20
CA GLY A 150 -14.37 2.64 10.44
C GLY A 150 -13.29 3.68 10.72
N GLY A 151 -13.74 4.89 11.02
CA GLY A 151 -12.88 5.98 11.45
C GLY A 151 -12.93 6.22 12.96
N ARG A 152 -13.93 5.67 13.66
CA ARG A 152 -14.06 5.73 15.13
C ARG A 152 -13.92 4.34 15.70
N SER A 153 -13.31 4.22 16.88
CA SER A 153 -13.06 2.94 17.53
C SER A 153 -14.33 2.09 17.72
N GLU A 154 -15.47 2.73 17.99
CA GLU A 154 -16.77 2.06 18.12
C GLU A 154 -17.22 1.39 16.82
N MET A 155 -17.12 2.11 15.67
CA MET A 155 -17.45 1.53 14.36
C MET A 155 -16.47 0.46 13.94
N TYR A 156 -15.21 0.64 14.23
CA TYR A 156 -14.15 -0.32 13.95
C TYR A 156 -14.44 -1.66 14.67
N ASN A 157 -14.71 -1.62 15.97
CA ASN A 157 -14.96 -2.81 16.78
C ASN A 157 -16.20 -3.57 16.33
N LEU A 158 -17.23 -2.90 15.84
CA LEU A 158 -18.45 -3.54 15.33
C LEU A 158 -18.19 -4.41 14.09
N ASN A 159 -17.23 -4.00 13.25
CA ASN A 159 -16.96 -4.66 11.96
C ASN A 159 -15.84 -5.70 12.01
N THR A 160 -14.94 -5.61 13.00
CA THR A 160 -13.71 -6.40 13.07
C THR A 160 -13.93 -7.89 12.89
N GLN A 161 -14.80 -8.48 13.70
CA GLN A 161 -15.04 -9.93 13.73
C GLN A 161 -15.71 -10.43 12.43
N GLY A 162 -16.66 -9.68 11.92
CA GLY A 162 -17.34 -9.98 10.65
C GLY A 162 -16.37 -9.95 9.47
N VAL A 163 -15.57 -8.91 9.36
CA VAL A 163 -14.58 -8.76 8.29
C VAL A 163 -13.52 -9.87 8.36
N ALA A 164 -13.02 -10.20 9.54
CA ALA A 164 -12.05 -11.27 9.72
C ALA A 164 -12.61 -12.62 9.22
N ARG A 165 -13.85 -12.95 9.57
CA ARG A 165 -14.51 -14.18 9.12
C ARG A 165 -14.69 -14.20 7.59
N LEU A 166 -15.21 -13.12 7.01
CA LEU A 166 -15.42 -13.03 5.56
C LEU A 166 -14.11 -13.13 4.77
N ALA A 167 -13.03 -12.51 5.27
CA ALA A 167 -11.71 -12.65 4.66
C ALA A 167 -11.22 -14.10 4.69
N MET A 168 -11.37 -14.79 5.83
CA MET A 168 -10.99 -16.22 5.95
C MET A 168 -11.80 -17.12 5.00
N GLU A 169 -13.09 -16.90 4.85
CA GLU A 169 -13.96 -17.66 3.94
C GLU A 169 -13.53 -17.56 2.48
N ARG A 170 -12.89 -16.46 2.11
CA ARG A 170 -12.34 -16.21 0.75
C ARG A 170 -10.85 -16.58 0.60
N GLY A 171 -10.21 -17.09 1.66
CA GLY A 171 -8.77 -17.40 1.66
C GLY A 171 -7.89 -16.13 1.65
N TRP A 172 -8.43 -14.98 2.03
CA TRP A 172 -7.72 -13.72 2.14
C TRP A 172 -7.23 -13.48 3.57
N ARG A 173 -6.47 -12.41 3.75
CA ARG A 173 -5.91 -12.00 5.03
C ARG A 173 -6.74 -10.88 5.65
N TYR A 174 -6.74 -10.86 6.96
CA TYR A 174 -7.28 -9.75 7.74
C TYR A 174 -6.14 -8.82 8.19
N THR A 175 -6.39 -7.51 8.22
CA THR A 175 -5.49 -6.53 8.84
C THR A 175 -6.28 -5.52 9.66
N PRO A 176 -5.89 -5.24 10.92
CA PRO A 176 -6.50 -4.21 11.74
C PRO A 176 -6.05 -2.81 11.30
N ARG A 177 -6.72 -1.79 11.86
CA ARG A 177 -6.22 -0.41 11.85
C ARG A 177 -5.43 -0.15 13.13
N LEU A 178 -4.20 -0.57 13.16
CA LEU A 178 -3.36 -0.54 14.36
C LEU A 178 -3.29 0.85 15.02
N GLN A 179 -3.28 1.93 14.24
CA GLN A 179 -3.30 3.29 14.75
C GLN A 179 -4.57 3.59 15.57
N VAL A 180 -5.72 2.98 15.21
CA VAL A 180 -6.97 3.15 15.98
C VAL A 180 -6.90 2.41 17.30
N ASP A 181 -6.28 1.24 17.31
CA ASP A 181 -6.13 0.41 18.51
C ASP A 181 -5.13 1.04 19.51
N ILE A 182 -4.06 1.67 19.02
CA ILE A 182 -3.00 2.24 19.88
C ILE A 182 -3.32 3.66 20.33
N VAL A 183 -3.75 4.54 19.42
CA VAL A 183 -3.87 5.99 19.71
C VAL A 183 -5.30 6.51 19.61
N GLY A 184 -6.23 5.66 19.25
CA GLY A 184 -7.60 6.07 18.94
C GLY A 184 -7.69 6.92 17.67
N ASN A 185 -8.91 7.30 17.32
CA ASN A 185 -9.16 8.21 16.20
C ASN A 185 -9.09 9.64 16.73
N LYS A 186 -7.93 10.25 16.65
CA LYS A 186 -7.76 11.69 16.93
C LYS A 186 -7.85 12.49 15.64
#